data_a16a5a61ce3d79e0f8bda0475f571edc
#
_entry.id   a16a5a61ce3d79e0f8bda0475f571edc
#
_cell.length_a   1.000
_cell.length_b   1.000
_cell.length_c   1.000
_cell.angle_alpha   90.00
_cell.angle_beta   90.00
_cell.angle_gamma   90.00
#
_symmetry.space_group_name_H-M   'P 1'
#
loop_
_entity.id
_entity.type
_entity.pdbx_description
1 polymer ?
#
loop_
_entity_poly.entity_id
_entity_poly.type
_entity_poly.pdbx_seq_one_letter_code
_entity_poly.pdbx_strand_id
1 'polypeptide(L)'
;MSLFSRRWLLIGFLSLSACGFEPIYGVNKPANKIMGKIDVEVSNGRNAYELRDRLIERLGVLESEPTYLLKYAFSINSKNLTISKDNDVTRYTLQGETNFDLVDLASKKVIYTNSISSNTAYSATAGTYPTAVAERDANVRLSRDMADKVVTLLLITAKDWIE
;
A
#
# COMPACT_ATOMS: atom_id res chain seq x y z
N MET A 1 45.73 6.76 26.03
CA MET A 1 44.32 6.73 25.55
C MET A 1 43.47 6.16 26.69
N SER A 2 42.61 6.97 27.22
CA SER A 2 41.95 6.81 28.52
C SER A 2 40.88 5.70 28.47
N LEU A 3 40.88 4.82 29.47
CA LEU A 3 39.87 3.79 29.75
C LEU A 3 38.44 4.36 29.83
N PHE A 4 38.33 5.66 30.00
CA PHE A 4 37.10 6.41 30.04
C PHE A 4 36.36 6.42 28.68
N SER A 5 37.05 6.52 27.56
CA SER A 5 36.47 6.52 26.21
C SER A 5 35.87 5.15 25.84
N ARG A 6 36.40 4.08 26.35
CA ARG A 6 35.95 2.71 26.02
C ARG A 6 34.62 2.36 26.71
N ARG A 7 34.41 2.86 27.93
CA ARG A 7 33.15 2.70 28.67
C ARG A 7 31.99 3.49 28.07
N TRP A 8 32.24 4.69 27.61
CA TRP A 8 31.24 5.52 26.93
C TRP A 8 30.79 4.96 25.58
N LEU A 9 31.71 4.32 24.83
CA LEU A 9 31.37 3.60 23.60
C LEU A 9 30.43 2.42 23.85
N LEU A 10 30.64 1.66 24.92
CA LEU A 10 29.76 0.52 25.26
C LEU A 10 28.36 0.98 25.69
N ILE A 11 28.24 2.10 26.40
CA ILE A 11 26.93 2.68 26.80
C ILE A 11 26.20 3.20 25.57
N GLY A 12 26.90 3.81 24.60
CA GLY A 12 26.33 4.25 23.33
C GLY A 12 25.80 3.09 22.45
N PHE A 13 26.42 1.92 22.51
CA PHE A 13 25.95 0.73 21.78
C PHE A 13 24.72 0.08 22.44
N LEU A 14 24.60 0.14 23.77
CA LEU A 14 23.41 -0.39 24.48
C LEU A 14 22.16 0.46 24.24
N SER A 15 22.29 1.75 23.97
CA SER A 15 21.14 2.62 23.72
C SER A 15 20.48 2.41 22.35
N LEU A 16 21.17 1.80 21.37
CA LEU A 16 20.61 1.45 20.05
C LEU A 16 19.65 0.26 20.11
N SER A 17 19.75 -0.59 21.12
CA SER A 17 18.83 -1.74 21.32
C SER A 17 17.47 -1.35 21.94
N ALA A 18 17.32 -0.12 22.41
CA ALA A 18 16.09 0.37 23.05
C ALA A 18 15.04 0.92 22.07
N CYS A 19 15.37 1.04 20.79
CA CYS A 19 14.39 1.34 19.75
C CYS A 19 13.56 0.10 19.46
N GLY A 20 12.53 -0.22 20.20
CA GLY A 20 11.63 -1.38 20.05
C GLY A 20 11.14 -1.67 18.62
N PHE A 21 12.08 -1.75 17.66
CA PHE A 21 11.81 -2.08 16.26
C PHE A 21 11.42 -3.56 16.16
N GLU A 22 10.15 -3.80 15.94
CA GLU A 22 9.60 -5.14 15.78
C GLU A 22 9.38 -5.41 14.28
N PRO A 23 10.11 -6.37 13.67
CA PRO A 23 9.94 -6.66 12.25
C PRO A 23 8.56 -7.29 11.99
N ILE A 24 7.77 -6.70 11.11
CA ILE A 24 6.41 -7.15 10.75
C ILE A 24 6.43 -8.57 10.16
N TYR A 25 7.47 -8.91 9.40
CA TYR A 25 7.66 -10.22 8.75
C TYR A 25 8.48 -11.22 9.58
N GLY A 26 8.57 -11.05 10.90
CA GLY A 26 9.27 -12.00 11.77
C GLY A 26 8.59 -13.37 11.81
N VAL A 27 9.38 -14.44 11.98
CA VAL A 27 8.86 -15.79 12.21
C VAL A 27 7.94 -15.77 13.44
N ASN A 28 6.73 -16.28 13.36
CA ASN A 28 5.67 -16.24 14.39
C ASN A 28 4.91 -14.90 14.53
N LYS A 29 5.04 -13.96 13.57
CA LYS A 29 4.23 -12.75 13.58
C LYS A 29 2.85 -12.99 12.92
N PRO A 30 1.81 -12.23 13.33
CA PRO A 30 0.47 -12.32 12.73
C PRO A 30 0.50 -12.15 11.20
N ALA A 31 1.39 -11.31 10.68
CA ALA A 31 1.57 -11.12 9.26
C ALA A 31 1.82 -12.42 8.48
N ASN A 32 2.68 -13.33 9.00
CA ASN A 32 2.96 -14.61 8.35
C ASN A 32 1.77 -15.58 8.39
N LYS A 33 0.84 -15.39 9.33
CA LYS A 33 -0.36 -16.24 9.43
C LYS A 33 -1.39 -15.94 8.33
N ILE A 34 -1.33 -14.76 7.70
CA ILE A 34 -2.30 -14.30 6.71
C ILE A 34 -1.76 -14.32 5.28
N MET A 35 -0.43 -14.32 5.12
CA MET A 35 0.20 -14.42 3.80
C MET A 35 -0.21 -15.73 3.11
N GLY A 36 -0.58 -15.64 1.82
CA GLY A 36 -1.06 -16.80 1.06
C GLY A 36 -2.45 -17.32 1.44
N LYS A 37 -3.22 -16.62 2.29
CA LYS A 37 -4.56 -17.01 2.74
C LYS A 37 -5.67 -16.01 2.39
N ILE A 38 -5.30 -14.88 1.81
CA ILE A 38 -6.24 -13.82 1.42
C ILE A 38 -6.44 -13.89 -0.10
N ASP A 39 -7.66 -14.20 -0.52
CA ASP A 39 -8.07 -14.02 -1.91
C ASP A 39 -8.49 -12.56 -2.15
N VAL A 40 -8.27 -12.07 -3.36
CA VAL A 40 -8.57 -10.68 -3.74
C VAL A 40 -9.69 -10.67 -4.77
N GLU A 41 -10.80 -10.03 -4.44
CA GLU A 41 -11.97 -9.95 -5.32
C GLU A 41 -11.59 -9.37 -6.70
N VAL A 42 -12.22 -9.89 -7.73
CA VAL A 42 -12.03 -9.39 -9.09
C VAL A 42 -12.80 -8.07 -9.24
N SER A 43 -12.12 -7.02 -9.65
CA SER A 43 -12.74 -5.72 -9.93
C SER A 43 -12.55 -5.33 -11.39
N ASN A 44 -13.49 -4.55 -11.92
CA ASN A 44 -13.48 -4.11 -13.30
C ASN A 44 -12.66 -2.81 -13.47
N GLY A 45 -11.99 -2.69 -14.62
CA GLY A 45 -11.25 -1.50 -15.00
C GLY A 45 -9.74 -1.65 -14.87
N ARG A 46 -9.02 -0.94 -15.74
CA ARG A 46 -7.56 -1.05 -15.86
C ARG A 46 -6.82 -0.74 -14.57
N ASN A 47 -7.16 0.37 -13.93
CA ASN A 47 -6.48 0.80 -12.70
C ASN A 47 -6.77 -0.15 -11.53
N ALA A 48 -7.98 -0.70 -11.46
CA ALA A 48 -8.35 -1.70 -10.48
C ALA A 48 -7.61 -3.04 -10.71
N TYR A 49 -7.34 -3.39 -11.97
CA TYR A 49 -6.51 -4.54 -12.32
C TYR A 49 -5.06 -4.37 -11.81
N GLU A 50 -4.43 -3.20 -12.06
CA GLU A 50 -3.07 -2.90 -11.58
C GLU A 50 -2.99 -2.93 -10.04
N LEU A 51 -4.02 -2.43 -9.36
CA LEU A 51 -4.11 -2.50 -7.90
C LEU A 51 -4.23 -3.94 -7.43
N ARG A 52 -5.13 -4.74 -8.05
CA ARG A 52 -5.34 -6.15 -7.72
C ARG A 52 -4.07 -6.98 -7.92
N ASP A 53 -3.42 -6.81 -9.06
CA ASP A 53 -2.18 -7.52 -9.39
C ASP A 53 -1.10 -7.27 -8.32
N ARG A 54 -0.94 -6.02 -7.91
CA ARG A 54 -0.02 -5.65 -6.84
C ARG A 54 -0.43 -6.19 -5.47
N LEU A 55 -1.73 -6.23 -5.16
CA LEU A 55 -2.24 -6.85 -3.93
C LEU A 55 -1.88 -8.34 -3.87
N ILE A 56 -2.10 -9.09 -4.96
CA ILE A 56 -1.76 -10.51 -5.04
C ILE A 56 -0.24 -10.71 -4.91
N GLU A 57 0.57 -9.91 -5.61
CA GLU A 57 2.03 -9.95 -5.49
C GLU A 57 2.50 -9.79 -4.04
N ARG A 58 1.89 -8.87 -3.30
CA ARG A 58 2.27 -8.52 -1.93
C ARG A 58 1.70 -9.44 -0.86
N LEU A 59 0.48 -9.94 -1.05
CA LEU A 59 -0.17 -10.88 -0.11
C LEU A 59 0.31 -12.32 -0.29
N GLY A 60 0.98 -12.60 -1.41
CA GLY A 60 1.45 -13.94 -1.77
C GLY A 60 0.40 -14.75 -2.52
N VAL A 61 0.88 -15.74 -3.27
CA VAL A 61 0.02 -16.69 -3.97
C VAL A 61 -0.67 -17.59 -2.96
N LEU A 62 -1.94 -17.90 -3.20
CA LEU A 62 -2.70 -18.82 -2.34
C LEU A 62 -1.99 -20.19 -2.29
N GLU A 63 -1.61 -20.65 -1.12
CA GLU A 63 -0.98 -21.95 -0.89
C GLU A 63 -2.02 -23.06 -0.67
N SER A 64 -3.24 -22.67 -0.32
CA SER A 64 -4.38 -23.54 0.01
C SER A 64 -5.70 -22.82 -0.30
N GLU A 65 -6.84 -23.39 0.11
CA GLU A 65 -8.12 -22.68 0.08
C GLU A 65 -8.02 -21.38 0.91
N PRO A 66 -8.53 -20.26 0.36
CA PRO A 66 -8.45 -18.97 1.02
C PRO A 66 -9.27 -18.98 2.31
N THR A 67 -8.74 -18.40 3.36
CA THR A 67 -9.43 -18.19 4.63
C THR A 67 -10.21 -16.87 4.61
N TYR A 68 -9.66 -15.87 3.90
CA TYR A 68 -10.19 -14.51 3.85
C TYR A 68 -10.42 -14.07 2.42
N LEU A 69 -11.39 -13.18 2.22
CA LEU A 69 -11.64 -12.48 0.95
C LEU A 69 -11.49 -10.99 1.17
N LEU A 70 -10.59 -10.36 0.42
CA LEU A 70 -10.41 -8.92 0.37
C LEU A 70 -11.32 -8.33 -0.73
N LYS A 71 -12.35 -7.61 -0.33
CA LYS A 71 -13.21 -6.81 -1.20
C LYS A 71 -12.76 -5.38 -1.19
N TYR A 72 -12.82 -4.70 -2.34
CA TYR A 72 -12.42 -3.30 -2.42
C TYR A 72 -13.19 -2.52 -3.48
N ALA A 73 -13.35 -1.23 -3.22
CA ALA A 73 -13.84 -0.25 -4.18
C ALA A 73 -12.73 0.79 -4.40
N PHE A 74 -12.27 0.93 -5.64
CA PHE A 74 -11.16 1.80 -5.99
C PHE A 74 -11.58 2.85 -7.01
N SER A 75 -11.21 4.11 -6.78
CA SER A 75 -11.45 5.22 -7.70
C SER A 75 -10.23 6.14 -7.81
N ILE A 76 -10.03 6.72 -8.98
CA ILE A 76 -9.03 7.76 -9.23
C ILE A 76 -9.71 8.99 -9.83
N ASN A 77 -9.47 10.14 -9.21
CA ASN A 77 -9.93 11.44 -9.67
C ASN A 77 -8.72 12.30 -10.09
N SER A 78 -8.84 12.98 -11.24
CA SER A 78 -7.82 13.91 -11.73
C SER A 78 -8.21 15.35 -11.43
N LYS A 79 -7.26 16.15 -10.96
CA LYS A 79 -7.43 17.60 -10.73
C LYS A 79 -6.29 18.37 -11.38
N ASN A 80 -6.62 19.51 -11.98
CA ASN A 80 -5.64 20.46 -12.50
C ASN A 80 -4.91 21.12 -11.33
N LEU A 81 -3.58 21.08 -11.34
CA LEU A 81 -2.77 21.64 -10.25
C LEU A 81 -2.18 23.01 -10.61
N THR A 82 -1.72 23.17 -11.84
CA THR A 82 -1.02 24.38 -12.29
C THR A 82 -1.50 24.78 -13.69
N ILE A 83 -1.84 26.07 -13.81
CA ILE A 83 -2.22 26.69 -15.09
C ILE A 83 -1.11 27.68 -15.43
N SER A 84 -0.59 27.65 -16.66
CA SER A 84 0.42 28.60 -17.13
C SER A 84 -0.18 30.00 -17.34
N LYS A 85 0.68 30.99 -17.62
CA LYS A 85 0.23 32.35 -17.94
C LYS A 85 -0.63 32.41 -19.23
N ASP A 86 -0.43 31.42 -20.11
CA ASP A 86 -1.20 31.25 -21.36
C ASP A 86 -2.44 30.39 -21.19
N ASN A 87 -2.88 30.18 -19.92
CA ASN A 87 -4.04 29.37 -19.51
C ASN A 87 -3.91 27.87 -19.85
N ASP A 88 -2.71 27.34 -20.08
CA ASP A 88 -2.46 25.93 -20.31
C ASP A 88 -2.20 25.19 -18.98
N VAL A 89 -2.82 24.03 -18.82
CA VAL A 89 -2.57 23.15 -17.67
C VAL A 89 -1.24 22.42 -17.88
N THR A 90 -0.29 22.69 -17.00
CA THR A 90 1.05 22.11 -17.07
C THR A 90 1.28 20.94 -16.11
N ARG A 91 0.39 20.77 -15.13
CA ARG A 91 0.49 19.72 -14.14
C ARG A 91 -0.88 19.24 -13.67
N TYR A 92 -1.02 17.92 -13.58
CA TYR A 92 -2.20 17.24 -13.08
C TYR A 92 -1.88 16.48 -11.80
N THR A 93 -2.81 16.46 -10.86
CA THR A 93 -2.76 15.60 -9.69
C THR A 93 -3.82 14.51 -9.81
N LEU A 94 -3.41 13.26 -9.62
CA LEU A 94 -4.30 12.12 -9.48
C LEU A 94 -4.50 11.84 -7.99
N GLN A 95 -5.74 11.78 -7.55
CA GLN A 95 -6.12 11.39 -6.20
C GLN A 95 -6.83 10.04 -6.26
N GLY A 96 -6.27 9.03 -5.60
CA GLY A 96 -6.84 7.70 -5.46
C GLY A 96 -7.51 7.54 -4.10
N GLU A 97 -8.63 6.84 -4.08
CA GLU A 97 -9.33 6.42 -2.87
C GLU A 97 -9.67 4.92 -2.97
N THR A 98 -9.46 4.19 -1.88
CA THR A 98 -9.82 2.77 -1.79
C THR A 98 -10.51 2.54 -0.46
N ASN A 99 -11.74 2.04 -0.52
CA ASN A 99 -12.43 1.45 0.62
C ASN A 99 -12.30 -0.06 0.51
N PHE A 100 -12.00 -0.75 1.59
CA PHE A 100 -11.83 -2.19 1.56
C PHE A 100 -12.35 -2.88 2.82
N ASP A 101 -12.85 -4.09 2.61
CA ASP A 101 -13.39 -4.98 3.62
C ASP A 101 -12.66 -6.31 3.56
N LEU A 102 -12.23 -6.82 4.71
CA LEU A 102 -11.73 -8.16 4.85
C LEU A 102 -12.85 -9.04 5.40
N VAL A 103 -13.24 -10.05 4.64
CA VAL A 103 -14.32 -10.99 4.98
C VAL A 103 -13.70 -12.32 5.39
N ASP A 104 -14.07 -12.82 6.53
CA ASP A 104 -13.80 -14.20 6.93
C ASP A 104 -14.74 -15.15 6.18
N LEU A 105 -14.20 -16.09 5.41
CA LEU A 105 -14.98 -16.96 4.55
C LEU A 105 -15.73 -18.05 5.31
N ALA A 106 -15.27 -18.43 6.49
CA ALA A 106 -15.94 -19.43 7.33
C ALA A 106 -17.20 -18.87 7.97
N SER A 107 -17.10 -17.69 8.60
CA SER A 107 -18.23 -17.02 9.26
C SER A 107 -19.04 -16.13 8.31
N LYS A 108 -18.53 -15.81 7.13
CA LYS A 108 -19.09 -14.84 6.15
C LYS A 108 -19.27 -13.44 6.72
N LYS A 109 -18.52 -13.08 7.75
CA LYS A 109 -18.58 -11.75 8.39
C LYS A 109 -17.44 -10.88 7.93
N VAL A 110 -17.69 -9.58 7.84
CA VAL A 110 -16.64 -8.58 7.69
C VAL A 110 -15.92 -8.46 9.04
N ILE A 111 -14.62 -8.74 9.05
CA ILE A 111 -13.78 -8.72 10.25
C ILE A 111 -12.91 -7.48 10.35
N TYR A 112 -12.69 -6.79 9.21
CA TYR A 112 -11.94 -5.55 9.16
C TYR A 112 -12.41 -4.68 8.00
N THR A 113 -12.62 -3.39 8.27
CA THR A 113 -12.99 -2.37 7.26
C THR A 113 -12.08 -1.17 7.43
N ASN A 114 -11.57 -0.63 6.33
CA ASN A 114 -10.82 0.62 6.35
C ASN A 114 -10.89 1.34 5.00
N SER A 115 -10.42 2.59 4.99
CA SER A 115 -10.28 3.38 3.78
C SER A 115 -8.91 4.05 3.75
N ILE A 116 -8.34 4.17 2.56
CA ILE A 116 -7.08 4.86 2.33
C ILE A 116 -7.20 5.82 1.16
N SER A 117 -6.39 6.86 1.19
CA SER A 117 -6.21 7.77 0.07
C SER A 117 -4.73 7.98 -0.23
N SER A 118 -4.42 8.26 -1.47
CA SER A 118 -3.09 8.66 -1.90
C SER A 118 -3.17 9.58 -3.10
N ASN A 119 -2.08 10.28 -3.39
CA ASN A 119 -2.01 11.15 -4.55
C ASN A 119 -0.66 11.00 -5.27
N THR A 120 -0.68 11.26 -6.56
CA THR A 120 0.51 11.40 -7.40
C THR A 120 0.28 12.52 -8.40
N ALA A 121 1.30 12.91 -9.13
CA ALA A 121 1.16 13.93 -10.15
C ALA A 121 1.93 13.55 -11.41
N TYR A 122 1.49 14.11 -12.53
CA TYR A 122 2.23 14.08 -13.79
C TYR A 122 2.20 15.45 -14.46
N SER A 123 3.17 15.72 -15.34
CA SER A 123 3.24 16.96 -16.09
C SER A 123 2.70 16.76 -17.49
N ALA A 124 1.92 17.72 -17.99
CA ALA A 124 1.64 17.83 -19.40
C ALA A 124 2.91 18.29 -20.12
N THR A 125 3.21 17.65 -21.25
CA THR A 125 4.33 17.99 -22.12
C THR A 125 3.80 18.47 -23.46
N ALA A 126 4.66 19.10 -24.27
CA ALA A 126 4.28 19.52 -25.60
C ALA A 126 3.95 18.29 -26.47
N GLY A 127 2.66 17.99 -26.59
CA GLY A 127 2.12 16.88 -27.37
C GLY A 127 1.17 15.97 -26.59
N THR A 128 0.16 15.45 -27.27
CA THR A 128 -0.90 14.62 -26.72
C THR A 128 -0.37 13.25 -26.29
N TYR A 129 0.50 12.64 -27.10
CA TYR A 129 1.01 11.29 -26.84
C TYR A 129 1.92 11.22 -25.60
N PRO A 130 2.94 12.07 -25.42
CA PRO A 130 3.77 12.03 -24.21
C PRO A 130 2.96 12.31 -22.95
N THR A 131 1.97 13.19 -22.99
CA THR A 131 1.07 13.49 -21.86
C THR A 131 0.24 12.26 -21.50
N ALA A 132 -0.33 11.55 -22.49
CA ALA A 132 -1.10 10.32 -22.25
C ALA A 132 -0.24 9.19 -21.65
N VAL A 133 1.03 9.07 -22.07
CA VAL A 133 1.97 8.11 -21.48
C VAL A 133 2.27 8.46 -20.02
N ALA A 134 2.53 9.75 -19.72
CA ALA A 134 2.78 10.23 -18.38
C ALA A 134 1.58 10.01 -17.43
N GLU A 135 0.36 10.26 -17.92
CA GLU A 135 -0.88 9.99 -17.21
C GLU A 135 -1.03 8.50 -16.89
N ARG A 136 -0.83 7.64 -17.89
CA ARG A 136 -0.92 6.19 -17.71
C ARG A 136 0.08 5.69 -16.66
N ASP A 137 1.32 6.14 -16.75
CA ASP A 137 2.36 5.78 -15.79
C ASP A 137 2.02 6.26 -14.37
N ALA A 138 1.48 7.48 -14.23
CA ALA A 138 1.01 8.01 -12.96
C ALA A 138 -0.14 7.18 -12.38
N ASN A 139 -1.09 6.72 -13.21
CA ASN A 139 -2.16 5.83 -12.77
C ASN A 139 -1.62 4.49 -12.24
N VAL A 140 -0.66 3.88 -12.93
CA VAL A 140 -0.02 2.62 -12.50
C VAL A 140 0.71 2.81 -11.16
N ARG A 141 1.52 3.87 -11.03
CA ARG A 141 2.21 4.17 -9.78
C ARG A 141 1.25 4.37 -8.62
N LEU A 142 0.16 5.12 -8.83
CA LEU A 142 -0.84 5.38 -7.80
C LEU A 142 -1.55 4.08 -7.38
N SER A 143 -1.96 3.24 -8.34
CA SER A 143 -2.59 1.96 -8.06
C SER A 143 -1.69 1.05 -7.22
N ARG A 144 -0.40 0.98 -7.53
CA ARG A 144 0.58 0.18 -6.78
C ARG A 144 0.83 0.73 -5.38
N ASP A 145 0.97 2.05 -5.23
CA ASP A 145 1.11 2.70 -3.91
C ASP A 145 -0.11 2.44 -3.02
N MET A 146 -1.32 2.51 -3.59
CA MET A 146 -2.55 2.20 -2.88
C MET A 146 -2.59 0.74 -2.41
N ALA A 147 -2.21 -0.21 -3.28
CA ALA A 147 -2.12 -1.63 -2.91
C ALA A 147 -1.12 -1.85 -1.78
N ASP A 148 0.07 -1.26 -1.86
CA ASP A 148 1.09 -1.36 -0.81
C ASP A 148 0.60 -0.80 0.54
N LYS A 149 -0.18 0.27 0.54
CA LYS A 149 -0.79 0.84 1.74
C LYS A 149 -1.87 -0.07 2.32
N VAL A 150 -2.74 -0.68 1.48
CA VAL A 150 -3.73 -1.67 1.93
C VAL A 150 -3.03 -2.84 2.63
N VAL A 151 -2.03 -3.43 1.98
CA VAL A 151 -1.27 -4.55 2.57
C VAL A 151 -0.61 -4.15 3.87
N THR A 152 0.02 -2.98 3.92
CA THR A 152 0.67 -2.49 5.14
C THR A 152 -0.32 -2.36 6.29
N LEU A 153 -1.52 -1.80 6.05
CA LEU A 153 -2.56 -1.71 7.07
C LEU A 153 -3.04 -3.09 7.53
N LEU A 154 -3.32 -4.01 6.60
CA LEU A 154 -3.71 -5.38 6.94
C LEU A 154 -2.66 -6.07 7.82
N LEU A 155 -1.38 -5.92 7.50
CA LEU A 155 -0.29 -6.54 8.26
C LEU A 155 -0.12 -5.92 9.66
N ILE A 156 -0.23 -4.60 9.80
CA ILE A 156 -0.08 -3.91 11.08
C ILE A 156 -1.26 -4.23 12.01
N THR A 157 -2.48 -4.28 11.46
CA THR A 157 -3.69 -4.53 12.25
C THR A 157 -4.02 -6.02 12.39
N ALA A 158 -3.24 -6.91 11.79
CA ALA A 158 -3.51 -8.35 11.78
C ALA A 158 -3.76 -8.96 13.17
N LYS A 159 -3.04 -8.47 14.18
CA LYS A 159 -3.20 -8.91 15.59
C LYS A 159 -4.57 -8.56 16.18
N ASP A 160 -5.30 -7.60 15.60
CA ASP A 160 -6.55 -7.09 16.16
C ASP A 160 -7.77 -7.91 15.66
N TRP A 161 -7.62 -8.69 14.57
CA TRP A 161 -8.70 -9.45 13.94
C TRP A 161 -8.35 -10.92 13.65
N ILE A 162 -7.11 -11.36 13.91
CA ILE A 162 -6.73 -12.79 13.92
C ILE A 162 -6.91 -13.31 15.36
N GLU A 163 -7.77 -14.29 15.51
CA GLU A 163 -7.88 -15.10 16.72
C GLU A 163 -6.82 -16.20 16.78
#